data_da12d126100b4f547deef2ba4134d350
#
_entry.id   da12d126100b4f547deef2ba4134d350
#
_cell.length_a   1.000
_cell.length_b   1.000
_cell.length_c   1.000
_cell.angle_alpha   90.00
_cell.angle_beta   90.00
_cell.angle_gamma   90.00
#
_symmetry.space_group_name_H-M   'P 1'
#
loop_
_entity.id
_entity.type
_entity.pdbx_description
1 polymer ?
#
loop_
_entity_poly.entity_id
_entity_poly.type
_entity_poly.pdbx_seq_one_letter_code
_entity_poly.pdbx_strand_id
1 'polypeptide(L)'
;LIITLPNGEGKLENFKVYENSVLAPELAVKYPEIKSYMAIGVENPNARAYFSYSPLGFKSMTLYPDQSAVFIEPVSDDWIVYSVYKKSDKKKAFQKFECNVIDEAVNMVQPNNNTTQLRGADDGKLRTFRLALSATGEFTAYFGGTKAATLAAMNNSMTRINGVFEKDFGVRLILIANNDELIYTNPTTDPYSDYANKANWKTENQTLLTSTIGEANYDIGHLLGAGTVNSGDAGARGSIGVD
;
A
#
# COMPACT_ATOMS: atom_id res chain seq x y z
N LEU A 1 18.47 12.85 -10.74
CA LEU A 1 19.30 12.07 -9.82
C LEU A 1 19.45 10.65 -10.35
N ILE A 2 20.64 10.05 -10.23
CA ILE A 2 20.89 8.63 -10.46
C ILE A 2 21.30 8.01 -9.13
N ILE A 3 20.75 6.85 -8.82
CA ILE A 3 21.14 6.02 -7.68
C ILE A 3 21.61 4.66 -8.19
N THR A 4 22.41 3.98 -7.40
CA THR A 4 22.90 2.63 -7.71
C THR A 4 22.32 1.66 -6.70
N LEU A 5 21.64 0.62 -7.17
CA LEU A 5 21.02 -0.42 -6.34
C LEU A 5 21.57 -1.80 -6.71
N PRO A 6 21.77 -2.70 -5.74
CA PRO A 6 22.12 -4.08 -6.02
C PRO A 6 20.92 -4.85 -6.59
N ASN A 7 21.17 -5.68 -7.59
CA ASN A 7 20.20 -6.66 -8.09
C ASN A 7 20.25 -7.94 -7.25
N GLY A 8 19.40 -8.92 -7.61
CA GLY A 8 19.31 -10.19 -6.88
C GLY A 8 20.54 -11.10 -6.96
N GLU A 9 21.56 -10.72 -7.73
CA GLU A 9 22.86 -11.41 -7.86
C GLU A 9 24.00 -10.62 -7.22
N GLY A 10 23.67 -9.49 -6.56
CA GLY A 10 24.65 -8.61 -5.94
C GLY A 10 25.38 -7.68 -6.90
N LYS A 11 25.02 -7.65 -8.18
CA LYS A 11 25.55 -6.67 -9.14
C LYS A 11 24.87 -5.33 -8.95
N LEU A 12 25.65 -4.26 -9.08
CA LEU A 12 25.16 -2.90 -8.97
C LEU A 12 24.60 -2.41 -10.32
N GLU A 13 23.40 -1.87 -10.30
CA GLU A 13 22.68 -1.31 -11.46
C GLU A 13 22.30 0.13 -11.19
N ASN A 14 22.36 0.98 -12.23
CA ASN A 14 22.04 2.40 -12.12
C ASN A 14 20.56 2.66 -12.46
N PHE A 15 19.95 3.56 -11.68
CA PHE A 15 18.55 3.92 -11.84
C PHE A 15 18.38 5.44 -11.85
N LYS A 16 17.65 5.96 -12.82
CA LYS A 16 17.24 7.37 -12.89
C LYS A 16 15.99 7.57 -12.05
N VAL A 17 16.12 8.40 -11.01
CA VAL A 17 15.07 8.62 -9.98
C VAL A 17 14.08 9.69 -10.40
N TYR A 18 12.81 9.45 -10.08
CA TYR A 18 11.69 10.36 -10.19
C TYR A 18 10.92 10.40 -8.87
N GLU A 19 10.44 11.57 -8.48
CA GLU A 19 9.54 11.68 -7.34
C GLU A 19 8.23 10.95 -7.65
N ASN A 20 7.76 10.15 -6.71
CA ASN A 20 6.54 9.35 -6.83
C ASN A 20 5.84 9.26 -5.47
N SER A 21 5.45 10.42 -4.93
CA SER A 21 4.82 10.49 -3.62
C SER A 21 3.53 9.67 -3.58
N VAL A 22 3.37 8.88 -2.53
CA VAL A 22 2.11 8.20 -2.19
C VAL A 22 1.29 8.99 -1.15
N LEU A 23 1.80 10.15 -0.71
CA LEU A 23 1.12 11.07 0.18
C LEU A 23 0.55 12.24 -0.65
N ALA A 24 -0.64 12.69 -0.31
CA ALA A 24 -1.15 13.97 -0.82
C ALA A 24 -0.18 15.11 -0.46
N PRO A 25 -0.11 16.19 -1.27
CA PRO A 25 0.87 17.26 -1.06
C PRO A 25 0.86 17.86 0.35
N GLU A 26 -0.31 18.07 0.92
CA GLU A 26 -0.49 18.65 2.27
C GLU A 26 0.06 17.72 3.36
N LEU A 27 -0.18 16.41 3.21
CA LEU A 27 0.35 15.40 4.12
C LEU A 27 1.88 15.26 3.98
N ALA A 28 2.39 15.34 2.76
CA ALA A 28 3.84 15.30 2.49
C ALA A 28 4.58 16.53 3.06
N VAL A 29 3.93 17.69 3.14
CA VAL A 29 4.48 18.89 3.81
C VAL A 29 4.51 18.70 5.32
N LYS A 30 3.49 18.05 5.90
CA LYS A 30 3.39 17.78 7.34
C LYS A 30 4.40 16.73 7.83
N TYR A 31 4.79 15.79 6.95
CA TYR A 31 5.76 14.72 7.23
C TYR A 31 6.89 14.70 6.19
N PRO A 32 7.77 15.72 6.17
CA PRO A 32 8.77 15.91 5.14
C PRO A 32 9.85 14.83 5.10
N GLU A 33 10.02 14.09 6.20
CA GLU A 33 10.96 12.98 6.33
C GLU A 33 10.47 11.68 5.67
N ILE A 34 9.18 11.60 5.28
CA ILE A 34 8.58 10.43 4.65
C ILE A 34 8.52 10.66 3.15
N LYS A 35 9.31 9.91 2.40
CA LYS A 35 9.44 10.07 0.94
C LYS A 35 9.26 8.74 0.21
N SER A 36 8.74 8.84 -1.00
CA SER A 36 8.66 7.71 -1.92
C SER A 36 9.01 8.13 -3.35
N TYR A 37 9.62 7.19 -4.06
CA TYR A 37 10.20 7.42 -5.37
C TYR A 37 9.95 6.22 -6.29
N MET A 38 9.99 6.50 -7.59
CA MET A 38 10.11 5.51 -8.65
C MET A 38 11.41 5.75 -9.41
N ALA A 39 12.06 4.70 -9.87
CA ALA A 39 13.24 4.86 -10.69
C ALA A 39 13.25 3.87 -11.87
N ILE A 40 13.85 4.30 -12.97
CA ILE A 40 13.96 3.56 -14.21
C ILE A 40 15.42 3.14 -14.39
N GLY A 41 15.64 1.85 -14.67
CA GLY A 41 16.97 1.32 -14.93
C GLY A 41 17.63 2.03 -16.11
N VAL A 42 18.91 2.38 -15.95
CA VAL A 42 19.70 3.04 -17.02
C VAL A 42 20.15 1.98 -18.03
N GLU A 43 20.72 0.88 -17.55
CA GLU A 43 21.18 -0.22 -18.39
C GLU A 43 20.02 -1.11 -18.87
N ASN A 44 18.96 -1.25 -18.07
CA ASN A 44 17.74 -1.96 -18.40
C ASN A 44 16.52 -1.04 -18.25
N PRO A 45 16.09 -0.34 -19.31
CA PRO A 45 14.96 0.58 -19.26
C PRO A 45 13.60 -0.06 -18.91
N ASN A 46 13.50 -1.38 -18.91
CA ASN A 46 12.31 -2.11 -18.50
C ASN A 46 12.30 -2.45 -16.99
N ALA A 47 13.43 -2.32 -16.30
CA ALA A 47 13.50 -2.42 -14.85
C ALA A 47 12.88 -1.17 -14.20
N ARG A 48 12.07 -1.38 -13.17
CA ARG A 48 11.43 -0.32 -12.38
C ARG A 48 11.69 -0.57 -10.91
N ALA A 49 12.33 0.39 -10.22
CA ALA A 49 12.50 0.35 -8.79
C ALA A 49 11.48 1.31 -8.13
N TYR A 50 10.81 0.84 -7.11
CA TYR A 50 9.92 1.62 -6.24
C TYR A 50 10.51 1.58 -4.84
N PHE A 51 10.79 2.73 -4.27
CA PHE A 51 11.45 2.78 -2.96
C PHE A 51 10.94 3.91 -2.09
N SER A 52 11.02 3.69 -0.79
CA SER A 52 10.69 4.65 0.24
C SER A 52 11.93 4.95 1.10
N TYR A 53 12.00 6.18 1.57
CA TYR A 53 12.97 6.62 2.57
C TYR A 53 12.22 7.34 3.69
N SER A 54 12.47 6.94 4.92
CA SER A 54 11.77 7.45 6.10
C SER A 54 12.59 7.18 7.36
N PRO A 55 12.14 7.60 8.56
CA PRO A 55 12.73 7.17 9.83
C PRO A 55 12.76 5.65 10.04
N LEU A 56 12.04 4.86 9.25
CA LEU A 56 12.11 3.39 9.23
C LEU A 56 13.15 2.84 8.23
N GLY A 57 14.09 3.68 7.78
CA GLY A 57 15.15 3.34 6.84
C GLY A 57 14.72 3.37 5.37
N PHE A 58 15.62 2.90 4.52
CA PHE A 58 15.39 2.72 3.09
C PHE A 58 14.78 1.36 2.82
N LYS A 59 13.74 1.32 1.99
CA LYS A 59 13.12 0.06 1.54
C LYS A 59 12.80 0.16 0.06
N SER A 60 13.16 -0.88 -0.70
CA SER A 60 12.88 -0.90 -2.13
C SER A 60 12.30 -2.22 -2.63
N MET A 61 11.63 -2.14 -3.77
CA MET A 61 11.20 -3.25 -4.60
C MET A 61 11.57 -2.92 -6.04
N THR A 62 12.40 -3.75 -6.68
CA THR A 62 12.71 -3.62 -8.10
C THR A 62 11.98 -4.71 -8.87
N LEU A 63 11.20 -4.28 -9.85
CA LEU A 63 10.46 -5.14 -10.77
C LEU A 63 11.23 -5.27 -12.08
N TYR A 64 11.44 -6.49 -12.53
CA TYR A 64 12.01 -6.85 -13.82
C TYR A 64 10.96 -7.55 -14.68
N PRO A 65 11.03 -7.46 -16.01
CA PRO A 65 10.05 -8.11 -16.88
C PRO A 65 10.17 -9.63 -16.91
N ASP A 66 11.37 -10.15 -16.72
CA ASP A 66 11.78 -11.54 -16.92
C ASP A 66 12.35 -12.25 -15.68
N GLN A 67 12.35 -11.54 -14.54
CA GLN A 67 12.93 -12.04 -13.29
C GLN A 67 12.00 -11.83 -12.12
N SER A 68 12.30 -12.55 -11.03
CA SER A 68 11.65 -12.32 -9.74
C SER A 68 11.96 -10.94 -9.20
N ALA A 69 10.97 -10.28 -8.60
CA ALA A 69 11.18 -8.99 -7.94
C ALA A 69 12.30 -9.07 -6.88
N VAL A 70 13.12 -8.03 -6.82
CA VAL A 70 14.21 -7.88 -5.85
C VAL A 70 13.80 -6.88 -4.79
N PHE A 71 14.06 -7.23 -3.53
CA PHE A 71 13.77 -6.37 -2.38
C PHE A 71 15.06 -5.98 -1.68
N ILE A 72 15.09 -4.75 -1.18
CA ILE A 72 16.12 -4.25 -0.27
C ILE A 72 15.39 -3.79 0.99
N GLU A 73 15.78 -4.35 2.13
CA GLU A 73 15.16 -4.05 3.43
C GLU A 73 16.24 -3.98 4.52
N PRO A 74 16.09 -3.08 5.52
CA PRO A 74 16.97 -3.06 6.67
C PRO A 74 16.82 -4.36 7.47
N VAL A 75 17.93 -4.85 8.01
CA VAL A 75 17.99 -6.06 8.84
C VAL A 75 17.93 -5.73 10.32
N SER A 76 18.35 -4.52 10.69
CA SER A 76 18.44 -4.04 12.07
C SER A 76 17.85 -2.63 12.21
N ASP A 77 17.49 -2.28 13.43
CA ASP A 77 16.85 -1.00 13.76
C ASP A 77 17.79 0.21 13.66
N ASP A 78 19.09 -0.02 13.48
CA ASP A 78 20.09 1.04 13.26
C ASP A 78 20.22 1.47 11.78
N TRP A 79 19.52 0.77 10.87
CA TRP A 79 19.48 1.03 9.43
C TRP A 79 20.87 1.00 8.72
N ILE A 80 21.87 0.31 9.31
CA ILE A 80 23.24 0.23 8.75
C ILE A 80 23.37 -0.97 7.82
N VAL A 81 22.74 -2.10 8.16
CA VAL A 81 22.81 -3.33 7.39
C VAL A 81 21.49 -3.60 6.66
N TYR A 82 21.61 -3.91 5.38
CA TYR A 82 20.48 -4.21 4.52
C TYR A 82 20.59 -5.60 3.92
N SER A 83 19.46 -6.29 3.83
CA SER A 83 19.36 -7.52 3.05
C SER A 83 18.86 -7.22 1.64
N VAL A 84 19.45 -7.94 0.67
CA VAL A 84 18.99 -7.95 -0.72
C VAL A 84 18.57 -9.39 -1.04
N TYR A 85 17.33 -9.56 -1.51
CA TYR A 85 16.81 -10.90 -1.81
C TYR A 85 15.80 -10.87 -2.95
N LYS A 86 15.71 -11.96 -3.70
CA LYS A 86 14.65 -12.18 -4.67
C LYS A 86 13.37 -12.67 -3.97
N LYS A 87 12.21 -12.29 -4.48
CA LYS A 87 10.92 -12.82 -3.99
C LYS A 87 10.90 -14.36 -4.03
N SER A 88 11.52 -14.97 -5.04
CA SER A 88 11.65 -16.42 -5.20
C SER A 88 12.43 -17.10 -4.09
N ASP A 89 13.36 -16.38 -3.44
CA ASP A 89 14.26 -16.97 -2.43
C ASP A 89 13.57 -17.06 -1.06
N LYS A 90 12.49 -16.31 -0.85
CA LYS A 90 11.67 -16.48 0.35
C LYS A 90 11.02 -17.86 0.32
N LYS A 91 11.49 -18.76 1.18
CA LYS A 91 10.76 -20.01 1.48
C LYS A 91 9.36 -19.61 1.89
N LYS A 92 8.34 -20.18 1.23
CA LYS A 92 6.94 -19.97 1.58
C LYS A 92 6.75 -20.40 3.04
N ALA A 93 6.86 -19.47 3.97
CA ALA A 93 6.28 -19.66 5.28
C ALA A 93 4.77 -19.73 5.03
N PHE A 94 4.21 -20.92 5.05
CA PHE A 94 2.76 -21.14 4.98
C PHE A 94 2.13 -20.66 6.29
N GLN A 95 2.07 -19.33 6.46
CA GLN A 95 1.05 -18.79 7.35
C GLN A 95 -0.26 -18.84 6.54
N LYS A 96 -1.21 -19.59 7.07
CA LYS A 96 -2.54 -19.71 6.49
C LYS A 96 -3.12 -18.30 6.36
N PHE A 97 -3.27 -17.82 5.12
CA PHE A 97 -3.96 -16.56 4.84
C PHE A 97 -5.45 -16.89 4.71
N GLU A 98 -6.26 -16.30 5.57
CA GLU A 98 -7.71 -16.41 5.49
C GLU A 98 -8.26 -15.17 4.79
N CYS A 99 -8.87 -15.37 3.63
CA CYS A 99 -9.55 -14.31 2.89
C CYS A 99 -11.07 -14.51 3.05
N ASN A 100 -11.70 -13.62 3.81
CA ASN A 100 -13.16 -13.62 3.99
C ASN A 100 -13.77 -12.62 3.00
N VAL A 101 -13.85 -13.01 1.73
CA VAL A 101 -14.60 -12.25 0.75
C VAL A 101 -16.04 -12.74 0.77
N ILE A 102 -16.98 -11.84 1.07
CA ILE A 102 -18.41 -12.15 1.02
C ILE A 102 -18.84 -12.15 -0.44
N ASP A 103 -19.15 -13.34 -0.97
CA ASP A 103 -19.59 -13.54 -2.36
C ASP A 103 -21.04 -13.06 -2.63
N GLU A 104 -21.75 -12.59 -1.61
CA GLU A 104 -23.15 -12.16 -1.75
C GLU A 104 -23.37 -10.99 -2.71
N ALA A 105 -22.34 -10.17 -2.93
CA ALA A 105 -22.42 -9.06 -3.88
C ALA A 105 -22.34 -9.48 -5.37
N VAL A 106 -21.86 -10.68 -5.66
CA VAL A 106 -21.73 -11.16 -7.05
C VAL A 106 -23.12 -11.40 -7.69
N ASN A 107 -24.15 -11.64 -6.87
CA ASN A 107 -25.52 -11.85 -7.38
C ASN A 107 -26.26 -10.54 -7.72
N MET A 108 -25.72 -9.37 -7.37
CA MET A 108 -26.35 -8.08 -7.68
C MET A 108 -25.92 -7.47 -9.00
N VAL A 109 -24.80 -7.91 -9.56
CA VAL A 109 -24.37 -7.50 -10.91
C VAL A 109 -24.79 -8.58 -11.90
N GLN A 110 -26.04 -8.60 -12.31
CA GLN A 110 -26.46 -9.30 -13.51
C GLN A 110 -25.63 -8.69 -14.65
N PRO A 111 -24.91 -9.50 -15.45
CA PRO A 111 -24.28 -8.97 -16.64
C PRO A 111 -25.41 -8.47 -17.55
N ASN A 112 -25.55 -7.17 -17.63
CA ASN A 112 -26.42 -6.55 -18.60
C ASN A 112 -25.88 -6.96 -19.97
N ASN A 113 -26.61 -7.77 -20.71
CA ASN A 113 -26.25 -8.27 -22.06
C ASN A 113 -26.17 -7.16 -23.12
N ASN A 114 -26.15 -5.92 -22.72
CA ASN A 114 -25.74 -4.84 -23.60
C ASN A 114 -24.21 -4.91 -23.69
N THR A 115 -23.73 -5.32 -24.85
CA THR A 115 -22.35 -5.23 -25.29
C THR A 115 -21.85 -3.77 -25.28
N THR A 116 -21.79 -3.15 -24.12
CA THR A 116 -20.90 -2.05 -23.87
C THR A 116 -19.50 -2.63 -23.99
N GLN A 117 -18.78 -2.22 -25.04
CA GLN A 117 -17.36 -2.51 -25.21
C GLN A 117 -16.72 -2.42 -23.83
N LEU A 118 -16.19 -3.55 -23.35
CA LEU A 118 -15.27 -3.56 -22.24
C LEU A 118 -14.23 -2.52 -22.59
N ARG A 119 -14.29 -1.34 -21.96
CA ARG A 119 -13.24 -0.35 -22.06
C ARG A 119 -12.04 -1.02 -21.43
N GLY A 120 -11.15 -1.53 -22.28
CA GLY A 120 -9.95 -2.19 -21.84
C GLY A 120 -9.22 -1.25 -20.86
N ALA A 121 -8.71 -1.78 -19.76
CA ALA A 121 -7.83 -1.03 -18.86
C ALA A 121 -6.55 -0.54 -19.57
N ASP A 122 -6.36 -0.95 -20.81
CA ASP A 122 -5.24 -0.62 -21.70
C ASP A 122 -5.57 0.59 -22.61
N ASP A 123 -5.97 1.70 -21.98
CA ASP A 123 -6.15 2.98 -22.67
C ASP A 123 -4.95 3.92 -22.50
N GLY A 124 -3.85 3.43 -21.93
CA GLY A 124 -2.63 4.19 -21.68
C GLY A 124 -2.77 5.27 -20.59
N LYS A 125 -3.84 5.24 -19.79
CA LYS A 125 -4.08 6.23 -18.73
C LYS A 125 -3.80 5.65 -17.35
N LEU A 126 -3.06 6.41 -16.55
CA LEU A 126 -2.92 6.16 -15.12
C LEU A 126 -4.10 6.82 -14.38
N ARG A 127 -4.84 6.01 -13.63
CA ARG A 127 -5.96 6.47 -12.79
C ARG A 127 -5.51 6.58 -11.35
N THR A 128 -5.74 7.74 -10.75
CA THR A 128 -5.38 7.97 -9.34
C THR A 128 -6.63 7.98 -8.49
N PHE A 129 -6.62 7.19 -7.41
CA PHE A 129 -7.66 7.13 -6.41
C PHE A 129 -7.15 7.66 -5.06
N ARG A 130 -8.02 8.40 -4.35
CA ARG A 130 -7.76 8.90 -3.00
C ARG A 130 -8.02 7.79 -2.00
N LEU A 131 -7.02 7.42 -1.23
CA LEU A 131 -7.10 6.34 -0.24
C LEU A 131 -7.16 6.93 1.17
N ALA A 132 -8.24 6.64 1.89
CA ALA A 132 -8.35 6.85 3.33
C ALA A 132 -7.91 5.57 4.04
N LEU A 133 -6.69 5.57 4.58
CA LEU A 133 -6.05 4.40 5.19
C LEU A 133 -5.99 4.55 6.71
N SER A 134 -6.88 3.86 7.41
CA SER A 134 -6.96 3.86 8.86
C SER A 134 -5.99 2.86 9.49
N ALA A 135 -5.59 3.09 10.73
CA ALA A 135 -4.81 2.16 11.53
C ALA A 135 -5.35 2.07 12.96
N THR A 136 -5.53 0.83 13.47
CA THR A 136 -5.86 0.59 14.88
C THR A 136 -4.70 0.97 15.78
N GLY A 137 -4.97 1.15 17.08
CA GLY A 137 -3.94 1.45 18.08
C GLY A 137 -2.91 0.34 18.20
N GLU A 138 -3.31 -0.94 18.05
CA GLU A 138 -2.41 -2.09 18.07
C GLU A 138 -1.46 -2.10 16.86
N PHE A 139 -1.97 -1.78 15.68
CA PHE A 139 -1.13 -1.64 14.50
C PHE A 139 -0.11 -0.52 14.67
N THR A 140 -0.56 0.62 15.21
CA THR A 140 0.31 1.75 15.50
C THR A 140 1.37 1.41 16.56
N ALA A 141 0.98 0.70 17.62
CA ALA A 141 1.91 0.25 18.65
C ALA A 141 3.01 -0.66 18.10
N TYR A 142 2.69 -1.54 17.14
CA TYR A 142 3.65 -2.40 16.47
C TYR A 142 4.74 -1.60 15.73
N PHE A 143 4.41 -0.43 15.20
CA PHE A 143 5.35 0.45 14.49
C PHE A 143 5.93 1.57 15.38
N GLY A 144 5.94 1.40 16.69
CA GLY A 144 6.58 2.35 17.64
C GLY A 144 5.63 3.39 18.25
N GLY A 145 4.32 3.21 18.10
CA GLY A 145 3.30 3.96 18.85
C GLY A 145 3.08 5.41 18.41
N THR A 146 3.64 5.85 17.29
CA THR A 146 3.49 7.23 16.81
C THR A 146 2.83 7.30 15.44
N LYS A 147 2.10 8.40 15.18
CA LYS A 147 1.49 8.65 13.86
C LYS A 147 2.55 8.70 12.75
N ALA A 148 3.69 9.34 12.99
CA ALA A 148 4.76 9.46 12.00
C ALA A 148 5.37 8.09 11.63
N ALA A 149 5.66 7.23 12.60
CA ALA A 149 6.21 5.90 12.35
C ALA A 149 5.20 5.01 11.62
N THR A 150 3.92 5.07 12.00
CA THR A 150 2.84 4.34 11.32
C THR A 150 2.64 4.83 9.89
N LEU A 151 2.64 6.14 9.67
CA LEU A 151 2.55 6.72 8.33
C LEU A 151 3.76 6.34 7.46
N ALA A 152 4.96 6.25 8.04
CA ALA A 152 6.15 5.73 7.33
C ALA A 152 5.98 4.26 6.91
N ALA A 153 5.38 3.42 7.76
CA ALA A 153 5.05 2.04 7.43
C ALA A 153 3.98 1.94 6.33
N MET A 154 2.93 2.77 6.41
CA MET A 154 1.92 2.91 5.35
C MET A 154 2.55 3.36 4.04
N ASN A 155 3.40 4.40 4.04
CA ASN A 155 4.10 4.90 2.87
C ASN A 155 4.94 3.81 2.20
N ASN A 156 5.68 3.01 2.98
CA ASN A 156 6.45 1.88 2.43
C ASN A 156 5.54 0.83 1.78
N SER A 157 4.45 0.46 2.43
CA SER A 157 3.50 -0.52 1.90
C SER A 157 2.84 -0.02 0.61
N MET A 158 2.38 1.23 0.62
CA MET A 158 1.72 1.85 -0.53
C MET A 158 2.68 2.08 -1.71
N THR A 159 3.96 2.39 -1.45
CA THR A 159 4.98 2.49 -2.49
C THR A 159 5.12 1.17 -3.27
N ARG A 160 5.10 0.03 -2.56
CA ARG A 160 5.16 -1.30 -3.18
C ARG A 160 3.87 -1.69 -3.90
N ILE A 161 2.72 -1.42 -3.28
CA ILE A 161 1.41 -1.69 -3.87
C ILE A 161 1.25 -0.89 -5.17
N ASN A 162 1.56 0.41 -5.14
CA ASN A 162 1.50 1.25 -6.34
C ASN A 162 2.46 0.78 -7.43
N GLY A 163 3.64 0.27 -7.06
CA GLY A 163 4.57 -0.30 -8.03
C GLY A 163 3.97 -1.44 -8.84
N VAL A 164 3.15 -2.29 -8.22
CA VAL A 164 2.42 -3.37 -8.90
C VAL A 164 1.20 -2.82 -9.63
N PHE A 165 0.40 -1.98 -8.95
CA PHE A 165 -0.87 -1.48 -9.49
C PHE A 165 -0.68 -0.56 -10.70
N GLU A 166 0.33 0.30 -10.69
CA GLU A 166 0.67 1.15 -11.83
C GLU A 166 1.07 0.32 -13.06
N LYS A 167 1.87 -0.73 -12.83
CA LYS A 167 2.34 -1.61 -13.89
C LYS A 167 1.24 -2.49 -14.46
N ASP A 168 0.43 -3.13 -13.59
CA ASP A 168 -0.46 -4.21 -13.99
C ASP A 168 -1.90 -3.72 -14.27
N PHE A 169 -2.31 -2.60 -13.65
CA PHE A 169 -3.69 -2.09 -13.73
C PHE A 169 -3.82 -0.64 -14.20
N GLY A 170 -2.72 0.11 -14.33
CA GLY A 170 -2.77 1.55 -14.60
C GLY A 170 -3.45 2.34 -13.47
N VAL A 171 -3.31 1.88 -12.22
CA VAL A 171 -3.93 2.48 -11.03
C VAL A 171 -2.87 2.93 -10.05
N ARG A 172 -3.09 4.08 -9.44
CA ARG A 172 -2.30 4.63 -8.35
C ARG A 172 -3.20 5.01 -7.18
N LEU A 173 -2.77 4.70 -5.96
CA LEU A 173 -3.44 5.08 -4.72
C LEU A 173 -2.60 6.16 -4.01
N ILE A 174 -3.26 7.27 -3.62
CA ILE A 174 -2.63 8.38 -2.89
C ILE A 174 -3.34 8.53 -1.55
N LEU A 175 -2.59 8.51 -0.45
CA LEU A 175 -3.12 8.79 0.88
C LEU A 175 -3.64 10.22 0.95
N ILE A 176 -4.86 10.40 1.46
CA ILE A 176 -5.53 11.71 1.56
C ILE A 176 -4.76 12.70 2.44
N ALA A 177 -5.03 13.99 2.28
CA ALA A 177 -4.32 15.08 2.95
C ALA A 177 -4.31 15.00 4.48
N ASN A 178 -5.40 14.53 5.06
CA ASN A 178 -5.59 14.38 6.50
C ASN A 178 -5.58 12.90 6.95
N ASN A 179 -4.86 12.03 6.24
CA ASN A 179 -4.80 10.60 6.58
C ASN A 179 -4.24 10.32 7.98
N ASP A 180 -3.43 11.21 8.53
CA ASP A 180 -2.89 11.09 9.88
C ASP A 180 -3.95 11.25 10.99
N GLU A 181 -5.14 11.76 10.69
CA GLU A 181 -6.29 11.77 11.61
C GLU A 181 -6.89 10.36 11.79
N LEU A 182 -6.65 9.46 10.83
CA LEU A 182 -7.11 8.07 10.84
C LEU A 182 -6.11 7.11 11.52
N ILE A 183 -5.00 7.62 12.05
CA ILE A 183 -4.00 6.82 12.75
C ILE A 183 -4.22 6.94 14.26
N TYR A 184 -4.70 5.87 14.87
CA TYR A 184 -4.95 5.80 16.30
C TYR A 184 -3.73 5.26 17.02
N THR A 185 -3.33 5.93 18.14
CA THR A 185 -2.10 5.59 18.88
C THR A 185 -2.34 4.83 20.17
N ASN A 186 -3.60 4.74 20.60
CA ASN A 186 -3.95 4.07 21.84
C ASN A 186 -4.95 2.92 21.56
N PRO A 187 -4.53 1.65 21.76
CA PRO A 187 -5.39 0.49 21.49
C PRO A 187 -6.61 0.36 22.43
N THR A 188 -6.63 1.06 23.57
CA THR A 188 -7.76 0.98 24.49
C THR A 188 -8.85 2.02 24.24
N THR A 189 -8.57 3.01 23.41
CA THR A 189 -9.48 4.13 23.15
C THR A 189 -9.70 4.41 21.67
N ASP A 190 -9.12 3.61 20.79
CA ASP A 190 -9.42 3.70 19.37
C ASP A 190 -10.88 3.28 19.09
N PRO A 191 -11.47 3.69 17.98
CA PRO A 191 -12.87 3.44 17.67
C PRO A 191 -13.16 2.03 17.12
N TYR A 192 -12.19 1.12 17.17
CA TYR A 192 -12.31 -0.22 16.62
C TYR A 192 -12.48 -1.27 17.72
N SER A 193 -13.30 -2.27 17.44
CA SER A 193 -13.43 -3.45 18.29
C SER A 193 -12.10 -4.22 18.36
N ASP A 194 -11.87 -4.92 19.47
CA ASP A 194 -10.75 -5.85 19.63
C ASP A 194 -10.67 -6.87 18.46
N TYR A 195 -9.48 -7.37 18.21
CA TYR A 195 -9.24 -8.37 17.16
C TYR A 195 -10.17 -9.59 17.23
N ALA A 196 -10.62 -9.99 18.41
CA ALA A 196 -11.61 -11.07 18.56
C ALA A 196 -12.95 -10.76 17.87
N ASN A 197 -13.28 -9.47 17.75
CA ASN A 197 -14.50 -8.93 17.14
C ASN A 197 -14.23 -8.25 15.78
N LYS A 198 -13.15 -8.59 15.10
CA LYS A 198 -12.72 -7.97 13.84
C LYS A 198 -13.75 -8.00 12.72
N ALA A 199 -14.80 -8.82 12.82
CA ALA A 199 -15.93 -8.83 11.91
C ALA A 199 -16.66 -7.46 11.86
N ASN A 200 -16.58 -6.68 12.94
CA ASN A 200 -17.19 -5.35 13.02
C ASN A 200 -16.35 -4.28 12.30
N TRP A 201 -15.06 -4.49 12.13
CA TRP A 201 -14.10 -3.49 11.63
C TRP A 201 -14.52 -2.83 10.32
N LYS A 202 -15.14 -3.59 9.43
CA LYS A 202 -15.63 -3.06 8.15
C LYS A 202 -16.68 -1.97 8.36
N THR A 203 -17.69 -2.23 9.19
CA THR A 203 -18.76 -1.27 9.49
C THR A 203 -18.26 -0.12 10.33
N GLU A 204 -17.40 -0.39 11.31
CA GLU A 204 -16.76 0.63 12.15
C GLU A 204 -15.93 1.58 11.30
N ASN A 205 -15.08 1.05 10.39
CA ASN A 205 -14.26 1.87 9.51
C ASN A 205 -15.11 2.73 8.56
N GLN A 206 -16.18 2.17 7.97
CA GLN A 206 -17.09 2.95 7.12
C GLN A 206 -17.72 4.11 7.90
N THR A 207 -18.28 3.83 9.09
CA THR A 207 -18.90 4.84 9.95
C THR A 207 -17.91 5.94 10.32
N LEU A 208 -16.69 5.54 10.67
CA LEU A 208 -15.62 6.46 11.03
C LEU A 208 -15.20 7.36 9.85
N LEU A 209 -14.97 6.78 8.70
CA LEU A 209 -14.57 7.53 7.50
C LEU A 209 -15.65 8.52 7.08
N THR A 210 -16.93 8.10 7.12
CA THR A 210 -18.07 8.99 6.83
C THR A 210 -18.11 10.18 7.80
N SER A 211 -17.91 9.94 9.10
CA SER A 211 -18.02 10.99 10.13
C SER A 211 -16.80 11.90 10.21
N THR A 212 -15.57 11.35 9.99
CA THR A 212 -14.31 12.09 10.19
C THR A 212 -13.82 12.74 8.91
N ILE A 213 -13.92 12.04 7.79
CA ILE A 213 -13.38 12.47 6.50
C ILE A 213 -14.49 13.01 5.59
N GLY A 214 -15.65 12.35 5.58
CA GLY A 214 -16.75 12.59 4.64
C GLY A 214 -16.53 11.90 3.31
N GLU A 215 -17.54 11.23 2.79
CA GLU A 215 -17.46 10.35 1.61
C GLU A 215 -16.96 11.04 0.35
N ALA A 216 -17.22 12.34 0.19
CA ALA A 216 -16.74 13.12 -0.96
C ALA A 216 -15.20 13.32 -0.99
N ASN A 217 -14.48 13.02 0.09
CA ASN A 217 -13.06 13.33 0.25
C ASN A 217 -12.13 12.13 0.03
N TYR A 218 -12.66 10.94 -0.21
CA TYR A 218 -11.90 9.73 -0.55
C TYR A 218 -12.66 8.85 -1.54
N ASP A 219 -11.96 7.96 -2.22
CA ASP A 219 -12.54 7.02 -3.18
C ASP A 219 -12.51 5.59 -2.63
N ILE A 220 -11.51 5.27 -1.80
CA ILE A 220 -11.30 3.95 -1.20
C ILE A 220 -11.00 4.12 0.29
N GLY A 221 -11.73 3.41 1.14
CA GLY A 221 -11.45 3.27 2.56
C GLY A 221 -10.82 1.92 2.89
N HIS A 222 -9.76 1.89 3.70
CA HIS A 222 -9.14 0.65 4.15
C HIS A 222 -8.65 0.77 5.59
N LEU A 223 -8.67 -0.32 6.34
CA LEU A 223 -8.19 -0.41 7.71
C LEU A 223 -7.03 -1.38 7.83
N LEU A 224 -5.97 -0.97 8.50
CA LEU A 224 -4.87 -1.81 8.94
C LEU A 224 -5.03 -2.12 10.44
N GLY A 225 -5.23 -3.38 10.76
CA GLY A 225 -5.29 -3.87 12.14
C GLY A 225 -4.16 -4.85 12.43
N ALA A 226 -3.78 -5.00 13.69
CA ALA A 226 -2.86 -6.02 14.15
C ALA A 226 -3.63 -7.20 14.76
N GLY A 227 -3.19 -8.42 14.50
CA GLY A 227 -3.81 -9.63 14.98
C GLY A 227 -2.88 -10.82 14.96
N THR A 228 -3.36 -11.96 15.46
CA THR A 228 -2.58 -13.19 15.59
C THR A 228 -2.44 -13.98 14.30
N VAL A 229 -3.25 -13.70 13.30
CA VAL A 229 -3.22 -14.35 11.99
C VAL A 229 -3.30 -13.30 10.88
N ASN A 230 -2.63 -13.59 9.76
CA ASN A 230 -2.78 -12.76 8.56
C ASN A 230 -4.13 -13.06 7.92
N SER A 231 -5.03 -12.08 7.92
CA SER A 231 -6.34 -12.17 7.28
C SER A 231 -6.67 -10.86 6.57
N GLY A 232 -7.55 -10.94 5.60
CA GLY A 232 -8.14 -9.79 4.94
C GLY A 232 -9.63 -9.99 4.76
N ASP A 233 -10.39 -8.91 4.86
CA ASP A 233 -11.81 -8.86 4.55
C ASP A 233 -12.03 -7.71 3.57
N ALA A 234 -12.71 -7.99 2.47
CA ALA A 234 -13.06 -7.01 1.47
C ALA A 234 -14.59 -6.83 1.41
N GLY A 235 -15.01 -5.60 1.18
CA GLY A 235 -16.39 -5.28 0.89
C GLY A 235 -16.89 -5.87 -0.43
N ALA A 236 -17.90 -5.28 -1.00
CA ALA A 236 -18.45 -5.70 -2.29
C ALA A 236 -17.37 -5.62 -3.39
N ARG A 237 -17.24 -6.68 -4.19
CA ARG A 237 -16.37 -6.69 -5.35
C ARG A 237 -16.99 -5.84 -6.47
N GLY A 238 -16.18 -5.07 -7.17
CA GLY A 238 -16.63 -4.33 -8.35
C GLY A 238 -17.55 -3.14 -8.07
N SER A 239 -17.58 -2.66 -6.83
CA SER A 239 -18.38 -1.49 -6.44
C SER A 239 -17.70 -0.15 -6.68
N ILE A 240 -16.42 -0.13 -7.11
CA ILE A 240 -15.71 1.10 -7.44
C ILE A 240 -16.12 1.56 -8.84
N GLY A 241 -16.62 2.80 -8.94
CA GLY A 241 -17.05 3.38 -10.22
C GLY A 241 -18.41 2.88 -10.71
N VAL A 242 -19.25 2.38 -9.82
CA VAL A 242 -20.68 2.12 -10.03
C VAL A 242 -21.43 3.20 -9.28
N ASP A 243 -21.88 4.23 -9.98
CA ASP A 243 -22.82 5.24 -9.48
C ASP A 243 -24.25 4.73 -9.66
#